data_32f9417354d7eb4dd77d34b9679dd8d4
#
_entry.id   32f9417354d7eb4dd77d34b9679dd8d4
#
_cell.length_a   1.000
_cell.length_b   1.000
_cell.length_c   1.000
_cell.angle_alpha   90.00
_cell.angle_beta   90.00
_cell.angle_gamma   90.00
#
_symmetry.space_group_name_H-M   'P 1'
#
loop_
_entity.id
_entity.type
_entity.pdbx_description
1 polymer ?
#
loop_
_entity_poly.entity_id
_entity_poly.type
_entity_poly.pdbx_seq_one_letter_code
_entity_poly.pdbx_strand_id
1 'polypeptide(L)'
;VVYRSEDRGATWRESARFPGFWANLFVHRGALYCMGVSREHGHVVIRRSDDGGRSWTEPVDGRSGLLLADAKYHTAPVPMVVHRGRLWRAFEDAEGPGGWGSHFRAFVMSAPLESDLLRADSWSRTNSLPGDPEWLMGQFGGWLEGNVVVAPDGRLLNLLRVEVPSQPERAAVAEVDTDAGVLRFRPREGFLELPGAAKKFTIRHDPVSDLYWSIVNYVPPEFADNHPGETRNTVA
;
A
#
# COMPACT_ATOMS: atom_id res chain seq x y z
N VAL A 1 -6.18 -13.72 -10.03
CA VAL A 1 -6.38 -15.15 -9.68
C VAL A 1 -6.06 -15.33 -8.22
N VAL A 2 -6.90 -16.10 -7.49
CA VAL A 2 -6.67 -16.52 -6.11
C VAL A 2 -6.30 -17.99 -6.13
N TYR A 3 -5.17 -18.33 -5.52
CA TYR A 3 -4.74 -19.71 -5.32
C TYR A 3 -4.94 -20.10 -3.86
N ARG A 4 -5.27 -21.35 -3.63
CA ARG A 4 -5.47 -21.94 -2.31
C ARG A 4 -4.66 -23.22 -2.15
N SER A 5 -4.05 -23.37 -0.97
CA SER A 5 -3.41 -24.60 -0.51
C SER A 5 -4.19 -25.19 0.65
N GLU A 6 -4.32 -26.52 0.68
CA GLU A 6 -4.91 -27.29 1.78
C GLU A 6 -3.85 -28.13 2.52
N ASP A 7 -2.62 -28.11 2.07
CA ASP A 7 -1.49 -28.90 2.53
C ASP A 7 -0.29 -28.01 2.99
N ARG A 8 -0.58 -26.86 3.56
CA ARG A 8 0.41 -25.89 4.08
C ARG A 8 1.39 -25.35 3.02
N GLY A 9 0.92 -25.20 1.79
CA GLY A 9 1.70 -24.61 0.71
C GLY A 9 2.46 -25.61 -0.15
N ALA A 10 2.34 -26.92 0.11
CA ALA A 10 2.99 -27.93 -0.71
C ALA A 10 2.38 -28.00 -2.12
N THR A 11 1.06 -27.85 -2.22
CA THR A 11 0.37 -27.74 -3.52
C THR A 11 -0.61 -26.56 -3.51
N TRP A 12 -0.84 -26.00 -4.70
CA TRP A 12 -1.71 -24.85 -4.89
C TRP A 12 -2.70 -25.09 -6.03
N ARG A 13 -3.96 -24.71 -5.82
CA ARG A 13 -5.02 -24.80 -6.83
C ARG A 13 -5.68 -23.44 -7.01
N GLU A 14 -6.04 -23.10 -8.23
CA GLU A 14 -6.87 -21.94 -8.50
C GLU A 14 -8.23 -22.12 -7.79
N SER A 15 -8.60 -21.14 -6.97
CA SER A 15 -9.82 -21.13 -6.18
C SER A 15 -10.83 -20.15 -6.73
N ALA A 16 -10.37 -19.00 -7.21
CA ALA A 16 -11.24 -17.97 -7.79
C ALA A 16 -10.49 -17.11 -8.80
N ARG A 17 -11.24 -16.50 -9.72
CA ARG A 17 -10.72 -15.54 -10.69
C ARG A 17 -11.67 -14.35 -10.81
N PHE A 18 -11.13 -13.15 -10.60
CA PHE A 18 -11.86 -11.90 -10.74
C PHE A 18 -10.90 -10.77 -11.15
N PRO A 19 -11.40 -9.67 -11.74
CA PRO A 19 -10.58 -8.48 -11.98
C PRO A 19 -10.05 -7.91 -10.67
N GLY A 20 -8.76 -7.58 -10.64
CA GLY A 20 -8.11 -6.97 -9.50
C GLY A 20 -6.63 -6.76 -9.76
N PHE A 21 -6.10 -5.64 -9.26
CA PHE A 21 -4.70 -5.24 -9.43
C PHE A 21 -4.14 -4.77 -8.09
N TRP A 22 -2.86 -5.07 -7.82
CA TRP A 22 -2.16 -4.66 -6.60
C TRP A 22 -2.95 -4.94 -5.31
N ALA A 23 -3.67 -6.08 -5.32
CA ALA A 23 -4.54 -6.44 -4.22
C ALA A 23 -3.81 -7.23 -3.14
N ASN A 24 -4.25 -7.07 -1.91
CA ASN A 24 -3.80 -7.80 -0.74
C ASN A 24 -4.93 -8.57 -0.09
N LEU A 25 -4.61 -9.78 0.40
CA LEU A 25 -5.52 -10.60 1.19
C LEU A 25 -5.33 -10.32 2.68
N PHE A 26 -6.43 -10.25 3.42
CA PHE A 26 -6.41 -10.18 4.89
C PHE A 26 -7.64 -10.83 5.48
N VAL A 27 -7.52 -11.28 6.72
CA VAL A 27 -8.64 -11.86 7.49
C VAL A 27 -9.17 -10.81 8.46
N HIS A 28 -10.46 -10.62 8.48
CA HIS A 28 -11.14 -9.77 9.44
C HIS A 28 -12.47 -10.40 9.85
N ARG A 29 -12.69 -10.56 11.19
CA ARG A 29 -13.92 -11.12 11.78
C ARG A 29 -14.36 -12.45 11.15
N GLY A 30 -13.38 -13.34 10.91
CA GLY A 30 -13.62 -14.67 10.37
C GLY A 30 -13.86 -14.76 8.86
N ALA A 31 -13.97 -13.63 8.16
CA ALA A 31 -14.06 -13.58 6.71
C ALA A 31 -12.71 -13.25 6.07
N LEU A 32 -12.49 -13.69 4.85
CA LEU A 32 -11.34 -13.33 4.02
C LEU A 32 -11.71 -12.15 3.12
N TYR A 33 -10.86 -11.16 3.08
CA TYR A 33 -11.02 -9.98 2.23
C TYR A 33 -9.88 -9.86 1.22
N CYS A 34 -10.20 -9.29 0.06
CA CYS A 34 -9.23 -8.91 -0.98
C CYS A 34 -9.46 -7.44 -1.33
N MET A 35 -8.48 -6.58 -1.03
CA MET A 35 -8.57 -5.14 -1.28
C MET A 35 -7.44 -4.68 -2.19
N GLY A 36 -7.76 -3.84 -3.17
CA GLY A 36 -6.82 -3.29 -4.13
C GLY A 36 -7.53 -2.36 -5.10
N VAL A 37 -7.12 -2.36 -6.37
CA VAL A 37 -7.81 -1.63 -7.42
C VAL A 37 -8.41 -2.60 -8.45
N SER A 38 -9.48 -2.17 -9.13
CA SER A 38 -10.25 -3.02 -10.05
C SER A 38 -9.49 -3.45 -11.31
N ARG A 39 -8.54 -2.63 -11.73
CA ARG A 39 -7.59 -2.80 -12.84
C ARG A 39 -6.41 -1.87 -12.62
N GLU A 40 -5.40 -1.92 -13.47
CA GLU A 40 -4.34 -0.92 -13.47
C GLU A 40 -4.92 0.49 -13.57
N HIS A 41 -4.57 1.35 -12.60
CA HIS A 41 -5.14 2.69 -12.41
C HIS A 41 -6.69 2.72 -12.41
N GLY A 42 -7.29 1.67 -11.84
CA GLY A 42 -8.76 1.57 -11.72
C GLY A 42 -9.29 2.15 -10.41
N HIS A 43 -10.50 1.75 -10.06
CA HIS A 43 -11.20 2.16 -8.84
C HIS A 43 -10.72 1.37 -7.63
N VAL A 44 -10.80 1.93 -6.43
CA VAL A 44 -10.53 1.18 -5.19
C VAL A 44 -11.68 0.23 -4.91
N VAL A 45 -11.36 -1.05 -4.79
CA VAL A 45 -12.34 -2.12 -4.57
C VAL A 45 -11.93 -3.03 -3.43
N ILE A 46 -12.94 -3.58 -2.76
CA ILE A 46 -12.79 -4.63 -1.76
C ILE A 46 -13.79 -5.77 -2.06
N ARG A 47 -13.35 -7.00 -1.87
CA ARG A 47 -14.18 -8.21 -1.98
C ARG A 47 -14.13 -8.98 -0.69
N ARG A 48 -15.20 -9.73 -0.39
CA ARG A 48 -15.31 -10.59 0.79
C ARG A 48 -15.62 -12.01 0.37
N SER A 49 -15.02 -12.95 1.09
CA SER A 49 -15.32 -14.37 1.01
C SER A 49 -15.60 -14.91 2.41
N ASP A 50 -16.72 -15.60 2.55
CA ASP A 50 -17.12 -16.25 3.81
C ASP A 50 -16.86 -17.78 3.80
N ASP A 51 -16.27 -18.31 2.72
CA ASP A 51 -16.07 -19.74 2.49
C ASP A 51 -14.59 -20.11 2.24
N GLY A 52 -13.68 -19.27 2.74
CA GLY A 52 -12.23 -19.50 2.64
C GLY A 52 -11.67 -19.28 1.24
N GLY A 53 -12.22 -18.34 0.49
CA GLY A 53 -11.71 -17.90 -0.80
C GLY A 53 -12.26 -18.69 -2.01
N ARG A 54 -13.34 -19.44 -1.83
CA ARG A 54 -14.00 -20.18 -2.93
C ARG A 54 -14.95 -19.29 -3.73
N SER A 55 -15.75 -18.49 -3.03
CA SER A 55 -16.61 -17.48 -3.66
C SER A 55 -16.34 -16.09 -3.08
N TRP A 56 -16.63 -15.05 -3.84
CA TRP A 56 -16.31 -13.67 -3.52
C TRP A 56 -17.45 -12.73 -3.91
N THR A 57 -17.66 -11.70 -3.12
CA THR A 57 -18.59 -10.61 -3.48
C THR A 57 -18.09 -9.83 -4.71
N GLU A 58 -19.03 -9.26 -5.47
CA GLU A 58 -18.73 -8.39 -6.61
C GLU A 58 -18.85 -6.91 -6.22
N PRO A 59 -17.80 -6.07 -6.45
CA PRO A 59 -17.82 -4.65 -6.14
C PRO A 59 -18.55 -3.85 -7.23
N VAL A 60 -19.88 -3.86 -7.18
CA VAL A 60 -20.73 -3.23 -8.19
C VAL A 60 -21.00 -1.75 -7.86
N ASP A 61 -21.19 -1.44 -6.58
CA ASP A 61 -21.53 -0.12 -6.08
C ASP A 61 -20.93 0.14 -4.69
N GLY A 62 -21.20 1.33 -4.14
CA GLY A 62 -20.73 1.72 -2.81
C GLY A 62 -21.30 0.94 -1.63
N ARG A 63 -22.18 -0.04 -1.86
CA ARG A 63 -22.71 -0.95 -0.82
C ARG A 63 -22.14 -2.36 -0.94
N SER A 64 -21.45 -2.64 -2.02
CA SER A 64 -20.98 -3.99 -2.37
C SER A 64 -19.46 -4.09 -2.58
N GLY A 65 -18.71 -3.05 -2.22
CA GLY A 65 -17.25 -3.08 -2.25
C GLY A 65 -16.58 -2.19 -3.29
N LEU A 66 -17.32 -1.35 -4.04
CA LEU A 66 -16.76 -0.26 -4.83
C LEU A 66 -16.56 0.95 -3.89
N LEU A 67 -15.33 1.14 -3.41
CA LEU A 67 -15.05 2.10 -2.34
C LEU A 67 -14.79 3.52 -2.84
N LEU A 68 -13.98 3.67 -3.89
CA LEU A 68 -13.68 4.95 -4.54
C LEU A 68 -13.71 4.76 -6.05
N ALA A 69 -14.41 5.65 -6.78
CA ALA A 69 -14.58 5.59 -8.23
C ALA A 69 -14.43 6.95 -8.92
N ASP A 70 -14.04 7.97 -8.17
CA ASP A 70 -13.98 9.37 -8.58
C ASP A 70 -12.64 9.78 -9.20
N ALA A 71 -11.64 8.89 -9.19
CA ALA A 71 -10.31 9.13 -9.74
C ALA A 71 -9.67 7.83 -10.27
N LYS A 72 -8.41 7.94 -10.73
CA LYS A 72 -7.53 6.80 -11.01
C LYS A 72 -6.66 6.52 -9.80
N TYR A 73 -6.61 5.25 -9.38
CA TYR A 73 -5.93 4.85 -8.15
C TYR A 73 -4.81 3.86 -8.39
N HIS A 74 -3.79 3.97 -7.56
CA HIS A 74 -2.63 3.09 -7.50
C HIS A 74 -2.41 2.62 -6.06
N THR A 75 -1.78 1.47 -5.88
CA THR A 75 -1.31 0.92 -4.60
C THR A 75 -0.33 -0.23 -4.87
N ALA A 76 0.12 -0.91 -3.82
CA ALA A 76 0.81 -2.19 -3.90
C ALA A 76 0.10 -3.24 -3.02
N PRO A 77 0.44 -4.52 -3.09
CA PRO A 77 -0.06 -5.54 -2.16
C PRO A 77 0.58 -5.38 -0.77
N VAL A 78 0.35 -4.23 -0.15
CA VAL A 78 0.88 -3.85 1.16
C VAL A 78 -0.04 -4.29 2.30
N PRO A 79 0.49 -4.52 3.51
CA PRO A 79 -0.29 -4.96 4.66
C PRO A 79 -1.39 -3.98 5.07
N MET A 80 -2.48 -4.54 5.60
CA MET A 80 -3.43 -3.79 6.41
C MET A 80 -2.90 -3.66 7.83
N VAL A 81 -3.13 -2.52 8.48
CA VAL A 81 -2.73 -2.25 9.85
C VAL A 81 -3.93 -1.91 10.71
N VAL A 82 -3.98 -2.50 11.91
CA VAL A 82 -4.98 -2.16 12.93
C VAL A 82 -4.36 -1.15 13.90
N HIS A 83 -5.01 0.00 14.04
CA HIS A 83 -4.60 1.01 15.00
C HIS A 83 -5.82 1.81 15.48
N ARG A 84 -5.91 2.05 16.81
CA ARG A 84 -6.99 2.81 17.45
C ARG A 84 -8.40 2.40 16.99
N GLY A 85 -8.66 1.08 16.95
CA GLY A 85 -9.97 0.54 16.58
C GLY A 85 -10.35 0.68 15.10
N ARG A 86 -9.38 0.97 14.23
CA ARG A 86 -9.59 1.11 12.79
C ARG A 86 -8.60 0.25 11.99
N LEU A 87 -9.03 -0.20 10.82
CA LEU A 87 -8.16 -0.73 9.75
C LEU A 87 -7.62 0.44 8.93
N TRP A 88 -6.32 0.36 8.55
CA TRP A 88 -5.64 1.39 7.77
C TRP A 88 -4.92 0.78 6.58
N ARG A 89 -4.95 1.49 5.44
CA ARG A 89 -4.25 1.09 4.22
C ARG A 89 -3.87 2.30 3.38
N ALA A 90 -2.65 2.25 2.81
CA ALA A 90 -2.14 3.27 1.89
C ALA A 90 -2.60 3.05 0.45
N PHE A 91 -2.79 4.15 -0.26
CA PHE A 91 -3.09 4.27 -1.68
C PHE A 91 -2.44 5.54 -2.25
N GLU A 92 -2.39 5.63 -3.56
CA GLU A 92 -2.11 6.84 -4.32
C GLU A 92 -3.26 7.10 -5.29
N ASP A 93 -3.61 8.38 -5.52
CA ASP A 93 -4.37 8.79 -6.68
C ASP A 93 -3.44 9.36 -7.76
N ALA A 94 -3.86 9.29 -9.02
CA ALA A 94 -3.10 9.74 -10.17
C ALA A 94 -3.62 11.08 -10.71
N GLU A 95 -4.04 11.98 -9.83
CA GLU A 95 -4.66 13.27 -10.18
C GLU A 95 -3.70 14.46 -10.01
N GLY A 96 -2.44 14.20 -9.69
CA GLY A 96 -1.39 15.23 -9.66
C GLY A 96 -0.89 15.59 -11.06
N PRO A 97 -0.09 16.66 -11.16
CA PRO A 97 0.53 17.05 -12.42
C PRO A 97 1.67 16.11 -12.82
N GLY A 98 1.98 16.05 -14.12
CA GLY A 98 3.12 15.31 -14.65
C GLY A 98 2.77 13.94 -15.23
N GLY A 99 3.80 13.11 -15.39
CA GLY A 99 3.71 11.78 -15.96
C GLY A 99 3.71 10.69 -14.88
N TRP A 100 3.98 9.46 -15.30
CA TRP A 100 4.03 8.32 -14.40
C TRP A 100 4.99 8.57 -13.22
N GLY A 101 4.54 8.25 -12.02
CA GLY A 101 5.27 8.50 -10.77
C GLY A 101 4.98 9.89 -10.21
N SER A 102 5.32 10.95 -10.92
CA SER A 102 5.16 12.34 -10.45
C SER A 102 3.71 12.78 -10.25
N HIS A 103 2.77 12.20 -11.00
CA HIS A 103 1.34 12.51 -10.83
C HIS A 103 0.68 11.81 -9.62
N PHE A 104 1.37 10.88 -8.96
CA PHE A 104 0.79 10.21 -7.80
C PHE A 104 0.79 11.10 -6.57
N ARG A 105 -0.37 11.13 -5.89
CA ARG A 105 -0.54 11.79 -4.61
C ARG A 105 -0.89 10.74 -3.56
N ALA A 106 -0.06 10.63 -2.51
CA ALA A 106 -0.24 9.62 -1.48
C ALA A 106 -1.40 9.96 -0.54
N PHE A 107 -2.19 8.98 -0.15
CA PHE A 107 -3.21 9.09 0.88
C PHE A 107 -3.38 7.77 1.65
N VAL A 108 -4.08 7.84 2.78
CA VAL A 108 -4.38 6.66 3.60
C VAL A 108 -5.89 6.57 3.80
N MET A 109 -6.43 5.37 3.61
CA MET A 109 -7.82 5.04 3.90
C MET A 109 -7.92 4.33 5.24
N SER A 110 -9.06 4.52 5.92
CA SER A 110 -9.37 3.77 7.14
C SER A 110 -10.86 3.51 7.32
N ALA A 111 -11.18 2.40 7.98
CA ALA A 111 -12.54 2.07 8.39
C ALA A 111 -12.58 1.55 9.84
N PRO A 112 -13.60 1.86 10.65
CA PRO A 112 -13.78 1.26 11.96
C PRO A 112 -13.83 -0.27 11.88
N LEU A 113 -13.20 -0.96 12.83
CA LEU A 113 -13.17 -2.44 12.86
C LEU A 113 -14.57 -3.07 12.90
N GLU A 114 -15.53 -2.37 13.51
CA GLU A 114 -16.90 -2.88 13.68
C GLU A 114 -17.82 -2.57 12.50
N SER A 115 -17.34 -1.79 11.51
CA SER A 115 -18.14 -1.40 10.35
C SER A 115 -18.19 -2.51 9.29
N ASP A 116 -19.15 -2.40 8.39
CA ASP A 116 -19.19 -3.23 7.18
C ASP A 116 -18.17 -2.68 6.18
N LEU A 117 -17.09 -3.44 5.96
CA LEU A 117 -15.99 -3.03 5.08
C LEU A 117 -16.38 -3.01 3.59
N LEU A 118 -17.50 -3.61 3.19
CA LEU A 118 -17.99 -3.54 1.81
C LEU A 118 -18.67 -2.21 1.50
N ARG A 119 -19.02 -1.43 2.50
CA ARG A 119 -19.69 -0.15 2.32
C ARG A 119 -18.68 0.99 2.15
N ALA A 120 -18.79 1.75 1.10
CA ALA A 120 -17.94 2.92 0.84
C ALA A 120 -18.04 3.98 1.95
N ASP A 121 -19.23 4.18 2.52
CA ASP A 121 -19.48 5.12 3.61
C ASP A 121 -18.87 4.70 4.97
N SER A 122 -18.40 3.47 5.10
CA SER A 122 -17.59 3.02 6.24
C SER A 122 -16.14 3.53 6.18
N TRP A 123 -15.67 3.92 5.01
CA TRP A 123 -14.30 4.33 4.80
C TRP A 123 -14.14 5.84 4.75
N SER A 124 -13.17 6.34 5.46
CA SER A 124 -12.65 7.70 5.34
C SER A 124 -11.26 7.69 4.70
N ARG A 125 -10.86 8.80 4.10
CA ARG A 125 -9.52 9.00 3.55
C ARG A 125 -8.91 10.28 4.08
N THR A 126 -7.58 10.33 4.16
CA THR A 126 -6.85 11.57 4.41
C THR A 126 -6.91 12.48 3.17
N ASN A 127 -6.34 13.67 3.28
CA ASN A 127 -5.97 14.46 2.09
C ASN A 127 -5.04 13.66 1.18
N SER A 128 -5.05 13.97 -0.10
CA SER A 128 -4.04 13.52 -1.05
C SER A 128 -2.81 14.42 -0.94
N LEU A 129 -1.67 13.83 -0.58
CA LEU A 129 -0.37 14.49 -0.42
C LEU A 129 0.34 14.53 -1.78
N PRO A 130 0.47 15.69 -2.44
CA PRO A 130 1.24 15.82 -3.67
C PRO A 130 2.75 15.73 -3.37
N GLY A 131 3.53 15.34 -4.39
CA GLY A 131 4.97 15.54 -4.37
C GLY A 131 5.35 16.93 -4.84
N ASP A 132 6.60 17.32 -4.56
CA ASP A 132 7.20 18.55 -5.07
C ASP A 132 8.45 18.16 -5.87
N PRO A 133 8.53 18.47 -7.18
CA PRO A 133 9.66 18.11 -8.02
C PRO A 133 10.99 18.72 -7.55
N GLU A 134 10.97 19.79 -6.75
CA GLU A 134 12.19 20.42 -6.23
C GLU A 134 12.82 19.62 -5.08
N TRP A 135 12.11 18.68 -4.49
CA TRP A 135 12.68 17.85 -3.43
C TRP A 135 13.85 17.00 -3.94
N LEU A 136 14.75 16.64 -3.03
CA LEU A 136 15.94 15.84 -3.32
C LEU A 136 16.82 16.47 -4.43
N MET A 137 16.96 17.80 -4.40
CA MET A 137 17.72 18.57 -5.40
C MET A 137 17.15 18.44 -6.82
N GLY A 138 15.82 18.43 -6.95
CA GLY A 138 15.15 18.31 -8.23
C GLY A 138 15.10 16.88 -8.79
N GLN A 139 15.35 15.86 -7.95
CA GLN A 139 15.37 14.46 -8.39
C GLN A 139 14.14 13.65 -7.91
N PHE A 140 13.20 14.29 -7.24
CA PHE A 140 12.00 13.61 -6.77
C PHE A 140 11.06 13.25 -7.93
N GLY A 141 10.94 11.96 -8.21
CA GLY A 141 10.11 11.43 -9.31
C GLY A 141 8.68 11.04 -8.91
N GLY A 142 8.37 10.99 -7.61
CA GLY A 142 7.03 10.69 -7.12
C GLY A 142 6.96 9.78 -5.92
N TRP A 143 5.77 9.73 -5.31
CA TRP A 143 5.39 8.78 -4.27
C TRP A 143 4.93 7.47 -4.88
N LEU A 144 5.22 6.35 -4.20
CA LEU A 144 4.78 5.03 -4.62
C LEU A 144 4.56 4.11 -3.42
N GLU A 145 3.54 3.28 -3.51
CA GLU A 145 3.43 2.02 -2.79
C GLU A 145 3.63 2.12 -1.27
N GLY A 146 2.88 3.03 -0.64
CA GLY A 146 2.99 3.28 0.79
C GLY A 146 2.67 2.07 1.67
N ASN A 147 3.44 1.92 2.75
CA ASN A 147 3.20 0.95 3.82
C ASN A 147 2.79 1.68 5.10
N VAL A 148 1.58 1.46 5.57
CA VAL A 148 1.16 1.99 6.87
C VAL A 148 1.76 1.16 7.99
N VAL A 149 2.37 1.82 8.97
CA VAL A 149 3.05 1.19 10.10
C VAL A 149 2.72 1.95 11.37
N VAL A 150 2.50 1.24 12.47
CA VAL A 150 2.44 1.83 13.81
C VAL A 150 3.86 1.88 14.37
N ALA A 151 4.37 3.07 14.63
CA ALA A 151 5.69 3.26 15.21
C ALA A 151 5.73 2.86 16.69
N PRO A 152 6.92 2.62 17.29
CA PRO A 152 7.05 2.26 18.70
C PRO A 152 6.47 3.28 19.68
N ASP A 153 6.44 4.55 19.30
CA ASP A 153 5.83 5.65 20.06
C ASP A 153 4.31 5.78 19.86
N GLY A 154 3.70 4.86 19.09
CA GLY A 154 2.27 4.83 18.82
C GLY A 154 1.80 5.76 17.69
N ARG A 155 2.69 6.48 17.02
CA ARG A 155 2.32 7.23 15.80
C ARG A 155 1.99 6.30 14.64
N LEU A 156 1.05 6.72 13.82
CA LEU A 156 0.74 6.03 12.58
C LEU A 156 1.52 6.70 11.43
N LEU A 157 2.36 5.92 10.76
CA LEU A 157 3.23 6.39 9.70
C LEU A 157 2.87 5.71 8.38
N ASN A 158 3.03 6.43 7.27
CA ASN A 158 3.02 5.86 5.93
C ASN A 158 4.44 5.93 5.36
N LEU A 159 5.10 4.77 5.26
CA LEU A 159 6.41 4.66 4.63
C LEU A 159 6.21 4.46 3.13
N LEU A 160 6.74 5.39 2.36
CA LEU A 160 6.55 5.48 0.91
C LEU A 160 7.85 5.14 0.19
N ARG A 161 7.73 4.32 -0.82
CA ARG A 161 8.72 4.26 -1.88
C ARG A 161 8.80 5.62 -2.56
N VAL A 162 10.01 6.06 -2.89
CA VAL A 162 10.25 7.30 -3.64
C VAL A 162 10.94 6.96 -4.95
N GLU A 163 10.40 7.45 -6.06
CA GLU A 163 11.08 7.34 -7.35
C GLU A 163 12.19 8.38 -7.40
N VAL A 164 13.44 7.92 -7.30
CA VAL A 164 14.65 8.73 -7.42
C VAL A 164 15.68 7.90 -8.21
N PRO A 165 15.84 8.12 -9.51
CA PRO A 165 16.67 7.26 -10.35
C PRO A 165 18.12 7.11 -9.87
N SER A 166 18.71 8.16 -9.31
CA SER A 166 20.10 8.17 -8.83
C SER A 166 20.30 7.78 -7.37
N GLN A 167 19.23 7.47 -6.62
CA GLN A 167 19.29 7.17 -5.19
C GLN A 167 18.41 5.95 -4.85
N PRO A 168 18.87 4.72 -5.12
CA PRO A 168 18.04 3.52 -5.06
C PRO A 168 17.53 3.16 -3.64
N GLU A 169 18.12 3.76 -2.60
CA GLU A 169 17.79 3.48 -1.20
C GLU A 169 16.99 4.58 -0.53
N ARG A 170 16.36 5.46 -1.33
CA ARG A 170 15.60 6.56 -0.79
C ARG A 170 14.14 6.17 -0.53
N ALA A 171 13.67 6.39 0.71
CA ALA A 171 12.28 6.27 1.12
C ALA A 171 11.78 7.58 1.74
N ALA A 172 10.49 7.66 1.98
CA ALA A 172 9.89 8.77 2.69
C ALA A 172 8.94 8.28 3.79
N VAL A 173 8.84 9.04 4.88
CA VAL A 173 7.91 8.83 5.98
C VAL A 173 6.97 10.01 6.09
N ALA A 174 5.68 9.77 5.84
CA ALA A 174 4.61 10.71 6.11
C ALA A 174 3.85 10.28 7.36
N GLU A 175 3.48 11.22 8.21
CA GLU A 175 2.74 10.97 9.45
C GLU A 175 1.23 11.09 9.21
N VAL A 176 0.45 10.14 9.70
CA VAL A 176 -1.01 10.18 9.70
C VAL A 176 -1.48 10.77 11.02
N ASP A 177 -1.99 11.98 10.98
CA ASP A 177 -2.76 12.56 12.09
C ASP A 177 -4.13 11.88 12.12
N THR A 178 -4.28 10.89 13.01
CA THR A 178 -5.49 10.05 13.07
C THR A 178 -6.73 10.79 13.57
N ASP A 179 -6.54 11.88 14.33
CA ASP A 179 -7.63 12.66 14.90
C ASP A 179 -8.14 13.69 13.87
N ALA A 180 -7.23 14.32 13.14
CA ALA A 180 -7.58 15.27 12.08
C ALA A 180 -7.89 14.60 10.74
N GLY A 181 -7.53 13.32 10.54
CA GLY A 181 -7.66 12.63 9.27
C GLY A 181 -6.74 13.19 8.18
N VAL A 182 -5.53 13.59 8.53
CA VAL A 182 -4.59 14.28 7.63
C VAL A 182 -3.28 13.51 7.51
N LEU A 183 -2.79 13.34 6.29
CA LEU A 183 -1.45 12.88 5.99
C LEU A 183 -0.51 14.07 5.85
N ARG A 184 0.59 14.10 6.63
CA ARG A 184 1.56 15.18 6.67
C ARG A 184 2.94 14.68 6.32
N PHE A 185 3.66 15.44 5.50
CA PHE A 185 5.05 15.18 5.17
C PHE A 185 5.92 16.39 5.52
N ARG A 186 7.09 16.13 6.08
CA ARG A 186 8.09 17.15 6.44
C ARG A 186 9.37 16.89 5.64
N PRO A 187 9.62 17.61 4.53
CA PRO A 187 10.70 17.27 3.59
C PRO A 187 12.10 17.22 4.21
N ARG A 188 12.35 18.04 5.24
CA ARG A 188 13.67 18.10 5.92
C ARG A 188 13.96 16.88 6.81
N GLU A 189 12.93 16.18 7.27
CA GLU A 189 13.02 15.09 8.25
C GLU A 189 12.47 13.77 7.70
N GLY A 190 11.61 13.83 6.68
CA GLY A 190 10.81 12.70 6.22
C GLY A 190 11.48 11.83 5.16
N PHE A 191 12.57 12.27 4.54
CA PHE A 191 13.34 11.40 3.65
C PHE A 191 14.38 10.62 4.46
N LEU A 192 14.48 9.32 4.19
CA LEU A 192 15.40 8.43 4.88
C LEU A 192 16.05 7.45 3.89
N GLU A 193 17.11 6.82 4.33
CA GLU A 193 17.73 5.70 3.64
C GLU A 193 17.14 4.40 4.16
N LEU A 194 16.64 3.59 3.25
CA LEU A 194 16.14 2.24 3.51
C LEU A 194 16.62 1.35 2.36
N PRO A 195 17.40 0.31 2.62
CA PRO A 195 17.90 -0.58 1.58
C PRO A 195 16.79 -1.06 0.64
N GLY A 196 17.01 -0.91 -0.65
CA GLY A 196 16.05 -1.31 -1.69
C GLY A 196 14.77 -0.49 -1.81
N ALA A 197 14.65 0.64 -1.09
CA ALA A 197 13.41 1.41 -0.99
C ALA A 197 12.96 2.08 -2.31
N ALA A 198 13.85 2.27 -3.29
CA ALA A 198 13.44 2.74 -4.62
C ALA A 198 12.66 1.68 -5.41
N LYS A 199 12.52 0.49 -4.85
CA LYS A 199 11.72 -0.61 -5.39
C LYS A 199 10.58 -0.94 -4.43
N LYS A 200 10.02 -2.10 -4.58
CA LYS A 200 8.96 -2.59 -3.69
C LYS A 200 9.55 -3.09 -2.38
N PHE A 201 8.93 -2.71 -1.28
CA PHE A 201 9.20 -3.29 0.02
C PHE A 201 7.89 -3.51 0.78
N THR A 202 7.95 -4.33 1.80
CA THR A 202 6.87 -4.49 2.77
C THR A 202 7.44 -4.43 4.17
N ILE A 203 6.72 -3.81 5.09
CA ILE A 203 7.12 -3.71 6.50
C ILE A 203 6.02 -4.28 7.37
N ARG A 204 6.40 -5.10 8.35
CA ARG A 204 5.51 -5.63 9.37
C ARG A 204 6.15 -5.58 10.75
N HIS A 205 5.38 -5.17 11.73
CA HIS A 205 5.75 -5.38 13.13
C HIS A 205 5.44 -6.84 13.53
N ASP A 206 6.42 -7.50 14.13
CA ASP A 206 6.26 -8.80 14.75
C ASP A 206 6.09 -8.62 16.25
N PRO A 207 4.90 -8.90 16.82
CA PRO A 207 4.65 -8.71 18.24
C PRO A 207 5.36 -9.73 19.14
N VAL A 208 5.95 -10.79 18.56
CA VAL A 208 6.67 -11.81 19.32
C VAL A 208 8.10 -11.36 19.59
N SER A 209 8.79 -10.86 18.58
CA SER A 209 10.16 -10.34 18.71
C SER A 209 10.23 -8.85 19.03
N ASP A 210 9.11 -8.14 18.95
CA ASP A 210 8.99 -6.68 19.04
C ASP A 210 9.88 -5.94 18.02
N LEU A 211 10.09 -6.58 16.85
CA LEU A 211 10.88 -6.03 15.75
C LEU A 211 10.01 -5.67 14.56
N TYR A 212 10.51 -4.75 13.76
CA TYR A 212 9.97 -4.45 12.43
C TYR A 212 10.78 -5.21 11.39
N TRP A 213 10.10 -6.09 10.67
CA TRP A 213 10.69 -6.84 9.56
C TRP A 213 10.33 -6.19 8.24
N SER A 214 11.31 -6.06 7.37
CA SER A 214 11.12 -5.58 6.00
C SER A 214 11.67 -6.60 5.02
N ILE A 215 10.89 -6.88 3.97
CA ILE A 215 11.38 -7.57 2.78
C ILE A 215 11.56 -6.51 1.72
N VAL A 216 12.76 -6.42 1.17
CA VAL A 216 13.18 -5.38 0.24
C VAL A 216 13.71 -5.98 -1.07
N ASN A 217 13.74 -5.19 -2.13
CA ASN A 217 14.47 -5.51 -3.33
C ASN A 217 15.92 -5.01 -3.17
N TYR A 218 16.81 -5.89 -2.82
CA TYR A 218 18.24 -5.55 -2.67
C TYR A 218 18.86 -5.20 -4.02
N VAL A 219 19.62 -4.13 -4.08
CA VAL A 219 20.42 -3.73 -5.25
C VAL A 219 21.89 -4.05 -4.93
N PRO A 220 22.47 -5.09 -5.54
CA PRO A 220 23.88 -5.40 -5.35
C PRO A 220 24.79 -4.23 -5.78
N PRO A 221 25.98 -4.04 -5.14
CA PRO A 221 26.87 -2.92 -5.43
C PRO A 221 27.26 -2.78 -6.90
N GLU A 222 27.43 -3.90 -7.61
CA GLU A 222 27.75 -3.93 -9.05
C GLU A 222 26.65 -3.36 -9.95
N PHE A 223 25.43 -3.18 -9.42
CA PHE A 223 24.28 -2.59 -10.13
C PHE A 223 23.85 -1.24 -9.55
N ALA A 224 24.63 -0.67 -8.64
CA ALA A 224 24.27 0.58 -7.96
C ALA A 224 24.08 1.78 -8.91
N ASP A 225 24.82 1.79 -10.02
CA ASP A 225 24.74 2.84 -11.05
C ASP A 225 23.62 2.60 -12.08
N ASN A 226 22.97 1.44 -12.05
CA ASN A 226 21.89 1.12 -12.97
C ASN A 226 20.59 1.80 -12.52
N HIS A 227 19.73 2.10 -13.51
CA HIS A 227 18.38 2.55 -13.18
C HIS A 227 17.70 1.49 -12.29
N PRO A 228 17.18 1.89 -11.10
CA PRO A 228 16.59 0.94 -10.17
C PRO A 228 15.50 0.03 -10.77
N GLY A 229 14.81 0.44 -11.86
CA GLY A 229 13.85 -0.38 -12.60
C GLY A 229 14.44 -1.67 -13.16
N GLU A 230 15.74 -1.72 -13.40
CA GLU A 230 16.46 -2.83 -14.05
C GLU A 230 17.05 -3.84 -13.07
N THR A 231 17.00 -3.57 -11.76
CA THR A 231 17.63 -4.39 -10.71
C THR A 231 16.62 -5.03 -9.76
N ARG A 232 15.54 -5.62 -10.29
CA ARG A 232 14.46 -6.27 -9.50
C ARG A 232 14.63 -7.78 -9.36
N ASN A 233 15.82 -8.24 -9.15
CA ASN A 233 16.15 -9.66 -9.23
C ASN A 233 16.62 -10.27 -7.89
N THR A 234 16.83 -9.46 -6.86
CA THR A 234 17.27 -9.94 -5.56
C THR A 234 16.34 -9.47 -4.45
N VAL A 235 15.92 -10.39 -3.60
CA VAL A 235 15.09 -10.12 -2.42
C VAL A 235 15.95 -10.34 -1.17
N ALA A 236 15.93 -9.41 -0.25
CA ALA A 236 16.65 -9.45 1.03
C ALA A 236 15.73 -9.10 2.20
#